data_0912e2ecbc96759ef6219317e6429b39
#
_entry.id   0912e2ecbc96759ef6219317e6429b39
#
_cell.length_a   1.000
_cell.length_b   1.000
_cell.length_c   1.000
_cell.angle_alpha   90.00
_cell.angle_beta   90.00
_cell.angle_gamma   90.00
#
_symmetry.space_group_name_H-M   'P 1'
#
loop_
_entity.id
_entity.type
_entity.pdbx_description
1 polymer ?
#
loop_
_entity_poly.entity_id
_entity_poly.type
_entity_poly.pdbx_seq_one_letter_code
_entity_poly.pdbx_strand_id
1 'polypeptide(L)'
;MIALQRLFWILLLAAIPFGEALASQAMQAGAMAVVPPGNRSETQPTVPDASATRTRAFKTTYEEKYEKIIALLKREKKLVAHIKEVAAAYDIDPVHIVGALVGEHTYNVTAVGSVQTYYVKALSYSGLDFAFRYKGVPVQSFVERPEFAACAQAKGSAALWSCRDDVWIQHFRGKTVDGVAYPAMTFQQAFFQPFFAGQTFGLGQISPLTALEVTDLVNKVSGYDRLTPDHPQAIYRDVMDPDRSIVYIAAIVRDAIDAYKEQGFDISGNPGVTATLYNVGQPRRRAAELRAAVASGKQAKLPVENYYGWLVNDKLDELRALLGGGS
;
A
#
# COMPACT_ATOMS: atom_id res chain seq x y z
N MET A 1 -14.81 57.49 -41.09
CA MET A 1 -14.98 56.02 -41.05
C MET A 1 -14.17 55.49 -39.90
N ILE A 2 -14.81 55.23 -38.77
CA ILE A 2 -14.16 54.82 -37.51
C ILE A 2 -14.45 53.32 -37.35
N ALA A 3 -13.42 52.45 -37.42
CA ALA A 3 -13.54 51.00 -37.23
C ALA A 3 -13.49 50.68 -35.73
N LEU A 4 -14.59 50.16 -35.19
CA LEU A 4 -14.73 49.66 -33.83
C LEU A 4 -14.07 48.27 -33.75
N GLN A 5 -12.92 48.13 -33.09
CA GLN A 5 -12.32 46.88 -32.75
C GLN A 5 -12.95 46.38 -31.43
N ARG A 6 -13.80 45.35 -31.50
CA ARG A 6 -14.34 44.64 -30.33
C ARG A 6 -13.29 43.66 -29.82
N LEU A 7 -12.70 43.94 -28.66
CA LEU A 7 -11.91 43.02 -27.88
C LEU A 7 -12.87 41.98 -27.23
N PHE A 8 -12.78 40.73 -27.69
CA PHE A 8 -13.39 39.60 -27.00
C PHE A 8 -12.43 39.13 -25.91
N TRP A 9 -12.74 39.39 -24.65
CA TRP A 9 -12.13 38.76 -23.51
C TRP A 9 -12.73 37.36 -23.31
N ILE A 10 -12.00 36.29 -23.65
CA ILE A 10 -12.36 34.94 -23.28
C ILE A 10 -11.90 34.74 -21.84
N LEU A 11 -12.83 34.79 -20.91
CA LEU A 11 -12.64 34.31 -19.54
C LEU A 11 -12.53 32.79 -19.59
N LEU A 12 -11.31 32.28 -19.55
CA LEU A 12 -11.04 30.89 -19.21
C LEU A 12 -11.36 30.70 -17.71
N LEU A 13 -12.60 30.31 -17.41
CA LEU A 13 -12.96 29.73 -16.11
C LEU A 13 -12.29 28.35 -16.05
N ALA A 14 -11.14 28.26 -15.42
CA ALA A 14 -10.57 27.00 -15.01
C ALA A 14 -11.56 26.38 -14.01
N ALA A 15 -12.25 25.32 -14.43
CA ALA A 15 -13.11 24.53 -13.56
C ALA A 15 -12.22 23.82 -12.52
N ILE A 16 -12.07 24.42 -11.35
CA ILE A 16 -11.52 23.73 -10.19
C ILE A 16 -12.53 22.64 -9.82
N PRO A 17 -12.15 21.36 -9.77
CA PRO A 17 -13.08 20.30 -9.38
C PRO A 17 -13.64 20.61 -8.00
N PHE A 18 -14.96 20.66 -7.91
CA PHE A 18 -15.72 21.14 -6.73
C PHE A 18 -15.30 20.44 -5.42
N GLY A 19 -14.85 19.20 -5.50
CA GLY A 19 -14.37 18.41 -4.35
C GLY A 19 -13.06 18.91 -3.73
N GLU A 20 -12.13 19.44 -4.53
CA GLU A 20 -10.84 19.96 -4.02
C GLU A 20 -11.01 21.29 -3.28
N ALA A 21 -11.94 22.14 -3.72
CA ALA A 21 -12.24 23.39 -3.06
C ALA A 21 -12.90 23.17 -1.69
N LEU A 22 -13.81 22.20 -1.59
CA LEU A 22 -14.46 21.83 -0.31
C LEU A 22 -13.49 21.19 0.66
N ALA A 23 -12.59 20.33 0.20
CA ALA A 23 -11.57 19.72 1.03
C ALA A 23 -10.59 20.78 1.58
N SER A 24 -10.19 21.75 0.77
CA SER A 24 -9.32 22.86 1.19
C SER A 24 -9.98 23.73 2.26
N GLN A 25 -11.27 24.06 2.13
CA GLN A 25 -12.02 24.83 3.12
C GLN A 25 -12.20 24.07 4.44
N ALA A 26 -12.52 22.77 4.38
CA ALA A 26 -12.67 21.91 5.55
C ALA A 26 -11.37 21.83 6.36
N MET A 27 -10.24 21.67 5.71
CA MET A 27 -8.93 21.60 6.39
C MET A 27 -8.49 22.92 7.02
N GLN A 28 -8.81 24.06 6.41
CA GLN A 28 -8.57 25.38 7.00
C GLN A 28 -9.40 25.61 8.26
N ALA A 29 -10.60 25.05 8.32
CA ALA A 29 -11.48 25.07 9.48
C ALA A 29 -11.14 24.02 10.56
N GLY A 30 -10.11 23.19 10.38
CA GLY A 30 -9.77 22.08 11.28
C GLY A 30 -10.69 20.86 11.14
N ALA A 31 -11.54 20.82 10.13
CA ALA A 31 -12.43 19.70 9.85
C ALA A 31 -11.73 18.61 9.03
N MET A 32 -12.27 17.37 9.10
CA MET A 32 -11.81 16.23 8.33
C MET A 32 -12.12 16.42 6.83
N ALA A 33 -11.11 16.32 5.97
CA ALA A 33 -11.28 16.35 4.52
C ALA A 33 -11.65 14.94 4.02
N VAL A 34 -12.89 14.77 3.60
CA VAL A 34 -13.36 13.52 3.01
C VAL A 34 -12.88 13.40 1.57
N VAL A 35 -12.21 12.31 1.26
CA VAL A 35 -11.74 11.99 -0.09
C VAL A 35 -12.87 11.29 -0.84
N PRO A 36 -13.47 11.93 -1.86
CA PRO A 36 -14.62 11.35 -2.54
C PRO A 36 -14.22 10.09 -3.32
N PRO A 37 -15.15 9.15 -3.57
CA PRO A 37 -14.91 7.97 -4.39
C PRO A 37 -14.59 8.35 -5.85
N GLY A 38 -14.05 7.39 -6.60
CA GLY A 38 -13.71 7.52 -8.02
C GLY A 38 -12.32 8.10 -8.28
N ASN A 39 -11.94 8.10 -9.56
CA ASN A 39 -10.66 8.55 -10.05
C ASN A 39 -10.57 10.07 -10.18
N ARG A 40 -9.41 10.65 -9.90
CA ARG A 40 -9.10 12.06 -10.12
C ARG A 40 -8.45 12.29 -11.48
N SER A 41 -7.87 11.25 -12.05
CA SER A 41 -7.33 11.28 -13.41
C SER A 41 -8.34 10.67 -14.39
N GLU A 42 -8.63 11.34 -15.51
CA GLU A 42 -9.53 10.82 -16.55
C GLU A 42 -8.94 9.56 -17.23
N THR A 43 -7.63 9.49 -17.29
CA THR A 43 -6.90 8.38 -17.89
C THR A 43 -6.01 7.67 -16.87
N GLN A 44 -5.82 6.38 -17.07
CA GLN A 44 -4.94 5.59 -16.21
C GLN A 44 -3.51 6.15 -16.22
N PRO A 45 -2.92 6.40 -15.04
CA PRO A 45 -1.50 6.74 -14.93
C PRO A 45 -0.60 5.65 -15.51
N THR A 46 0.59 6.05 -15.98
CA THR A 46 1.55 5.14 -16.60
C THR A 46 1.93 3.98 -15.70
N VAL A 47 1.80 2.76 -16.23
CA VAL A 47 2.26 1.55 -15.55
C VAL A 47 3.79 1.48 -15.64
N PRO A 48 4.52 1.21 -14.54
CA PRO A 48 5.98 1.13 -14.56
C PRO A 48 6.53 0.07 -15.52
N ASP A 49 7.64 0.38 -16.18
CA ASP A 49 8.30 -0.51 -17.15
C ASP A 49 8.63 -1.89 -16.57
N ALA A 50 8.98 -1.99 -15.31
CA ALA A 50 9.22 -3.26 -14.62
C ALA A 50 7.99 -4.16 -14.62
N SER A 51 6.78 -3.62 -14.43
CA SER A 51 5.52 -4.36 -14.53
C SER A 51 5.22 -4.78 -15.97
N ALA A 52 5.41 -3.87 -16.92
CA ALA A 52 5.22 -4.14 -18.34
C ALA A 52 6.18 -5.23 -18.84
N THR A 53 7.44 -5.20 -18.42
CA THR A 53 8.46 -6.20 -18.78
C THR A 53 8.10 -7.58 -18.21
N ARG A 54 7.67 -7.65 -16.93
CA ARG A 54 7.20 -8.92 -16.34
C ARG A 54 5.98 -9.47 -17.08
N THR A 55 5.00 -8.64 -17.39
CA THR A 55 3.79 -9.06 -18.11
C THR A 55 4.12 -9.64 -19.47
N ARG A 56 5.00 -8.98 -20.24
CA ARG A 56 5.49 -9.50 -21.53
C ARG A 56 6.27 -10.81 -21.39
N ALA A 57 7.12 -10.93 -20.38
CA ALA A 57 7.90 -12.16 -20.12
C ALA A 57 7.02 -13.39 -19.90
N PHE A 58 5.82 -13.20 -19.32
CA PHE A 58 4.82 -14.27 -19.15
C PHE A 58 3.88 -14.44 -20.35
N LYS A 59 4.13 -13.76 -21.46
CA LYS A 59 3.30 -13.81 -22.69
C LYS A 59 1.80 -13.60 -22.41
N THR A 60 1.47 -12.62 -21.57
CA THR A 60 0.11 -12.27 -21.14
C THR A 60 -0.11 -10.76 -21.19
N THR A 61 -1.33 -10.31 -21.04
CA THR A 61 -1.73 -8.91 -20.97
C THR A 61 -2.26 -8.56 -19.57
N TYR A 62 -2.40 -7.27 -19.27
CA TYR A 62 -3.04 -6.85 -18.01
C TYR A 62 -4.51 -7.23 -17.98
N GLU A 63 -5.20 -7.17 -19.10
CA GLU A 63 -6.60 -7.59 -19.22
C GLU A 63 -6.77 -9.07 -18.90
N GLU A 64 -5.99 -9.95 -19.52
CA GLU A 64 -6.02 -11.39 -19.23
C GLU A 64 -5.72 -11.70 -17.76
N LYS A 65 -4.82 -10.94 -17.13
CA LYS A 65 -4.50 -11.10 -15.70
C LYS A 65 -5.66 -10.64 -14.83
N TYR A 66 -6.29 -9.50 -15.18
CA TYR A 66 -7.49 -9.01 -14.53
C TYR A 66 -8.63 -10.02 -14.62
N GLU A 67 -8.95 -10.52 -15.81
CA GLU A 67 -9.98 -11.53 -16.01
C GLU A 67 -9.73 -12.80 -15.19
N LYS A 68 -8.48 -13.26 -15.09
CA LYS A 68 -8.10 -14.43 -14.30
C LYS A 68 -8.34 -14.23 -12.80
N ILE A 69 -7.99 -13.06 -12.23
CA ILE A 69 -8.26 -12.82 -10.80
C ILE A 69 -9.75 -12.65 -10.55
N ILE A 70 -10.50 -12.01 -11.43
CA ILE A 70 -11.95 -11.89 -11.33
C ILE A 70 -12.63 -13.27 -11.40
N ALA A 71 -12.21 -14.12 -12.35
CA ALA A 71 -12.71 -15.48 -12.45
C ALA A 71 -12.41 -16.31 -11.19
N LEU A 72 -11.23 -16.17 -10.60
CA LEU A 72 -10.86 -16.79 -9.33
C LEU A 72 -11.82 -16.35 -8.22
N LEU A 73 -12.01 -15.06 -8.01
CA LEU A 73 -12.91 -14.53 -6.99
C LEU A 73 -14.37 -14.96 -7.21
N LYS A 74 -14.84 -15.00 -8.47
CA LYS A 74 -16.18 -15.52 -8.81
C LYS A 74 -16.35 -17.00 -8.43
N ARG A 75 -15.30 -17.81 -8.58
CA ARG A 75 -15.31 -19.26 -8.28
C ARG A 75 -15.15 -19.55 -6.79
N GLU A 76 -14.23 -18.87 -6.12
CA GLU A 76 -13.82 -19.17 -4.75
C GLU A 76 -14.73 -18.49 -3.71
N LYS A 77 -15.96 -19.00 -3.56
CA LYS A 77 -16.98 -18.43 -2.66
C LYS A 77 -16.54 -18.39 -1.19
N LYS A 78 -15.73 -19.36 -0.75
CA LYS A 78 -15.16 -19.37 0.61
C LYS A 78 -14.20 -18.21 0.83
N LEU A 79 -13.34 -17.92 -0.15
CA LEU A 79 -12.43 -16.78 -0.10
C LEU A 79 -13.22 -15.46 0.00
N VAL A 80 -14.27 -15.30 -0.82
CA VAL A 80 -15.11 -14.07 -0.78
C VAL A 80 -15.85 -13.95 0.55
N ALA A 81 -16.34 -15.04 1.13
CA ALA A 81 -16.96 -15.03 2.45
C ALA A 81 -15.96 -14.63 3.54
N HIS A 82 -14.75 -15.19 3.50
CA HIS A 82 -13.68 -14.83 4.43
C HIS A 82 -13.24 -13.36 4.29
N ILE A 83 -13.12 -12.84 3.07
CA ILE A 83 -12.85 -11.40 2.82
C ILE A 83 -13.89 -10.52 3.52
N LYS A 84 -15.19 -10.86 3.42
CA LYS A 84 -16.26 -10.09 4.06
C LYS A 84 -16.19 -10.16 5.60
N GLU A 85 -15.95 -11.33 6.14
CA GLU A 85 -15.80 -11.54 7.58
C GLU A 85 -14.63 -10.71 8.13
N VAL A 86 -13.46 -10.81 7.50
CA VAL A 86 -12.27 -10.08 7.90
C VAL A 86 -12.46 -8.57 7.74
N ALA A 87 -13.04 -8.12 6.63
CA ALA A 87 -13.31 -6.70 6.41
C ALA A 87 -14.21 -6.11 7.51
N ALA A 88 -15.25 -6.85 7.91
CA ALA A 88 -16.12 -6.45 9.03
C ALA A 88 -15.35 -6.36 10.36
N ALA A 89 -14.45 -7.32 10.64
CA ALA A 89 -13.64 -7.30 11.85
C ALA A 89 -12.68 -6.10 11.91
N TYR A 90 -12.17 -5.63 10.76
CA TYR A 90 -11.28 -4.48 10.62
C TYR A 90 -12.01 -3.16 10.37
N ASP A 91 -13.35 -3.14 10.40
CA ASP A 91 -14.17 -1.95 10.14
C ASP A 91 -13.79 -1.26 8.82
N ILE A 92 -13.73 -2.03 7.73
CA ILE A 92 -13.49 -1.55 6.36
C ILE A 92 -14.50 -2.15 5.38
N ASP A 93 -14.76 -1.48 4.27
CA ASP A 93 -15.52 -2.06 3.17
C ASP A 93 -14.71 -3.21 2.53
N PRO A 94 -15.27 -4.42 2.35
CA PRO A 94 -14.56 -5.55 1.76
C PRO A 94 -14.00 -5.27 0.35
N VAL A 95 -14.49 -4.27 -0.35
CA VAL A 95 -13.98 -3.86 -1.65
C VAL A 95 -12.52 -3.37 -1.58
N HIS A 96 -12.06 -2.86 -0.44
CA HIS A 96 -10.66 -2.47 -0.26
C HIS A 96 -9.72 -3.68 -0.33
N ILE A 97 -10.09 -4.81 0.30
CA ILE A 97 -9.32 -6.06 0.23
C ILE A 97 -9.33 -6.60 -1.19
N VAL A 98 -10.50 -6.64 -1.84
CA VAL A 98 -10.62 -7.07 -3.24
C VAL A 98 -9.80 -6.18 -4.16
N GLY A 99 -9.82 -4.86 -3.95
CA GLY A 99 -9.03 -3.89 -4.71
C GLY A 99 -7.51 -4.14 -4.60
N ALA A 100 -7.02 -4.41 -3.38
CA ALA A 100 -5.62 -4.77 -3.17
C ALA A 100 -5.24 -6.06 -3.91
N LEU A 101 -6.05 -7.11 -3.82
CA LEU A 101 -5.83 -8.38 -4.54
C LEU A 101 -5.85 -8.18 -6.06
N VAL A 102 -6.85 -7.49 -6.58
CA VAL A 102 -7.00 -7.27 -8.02
C VAL A 102 -5.82 -6.48 -8.58
N GLY A 103 -5.42 -5.42 -7.92
CA GLY A 103 -4.28 -4.63 -8.35
C GLY A 103 -2.96 -5.44 -8.34
N GLU A 104 -2.66 -6.18 -7.24
CA GLU A 104 -1.46 -7.02 -7.17
C GLU A 104 -1.43 -8.08 -8.27
N HIS A 105 -2.52 -8.79 -8.45
CA HIS A 105 -2.55 -9.87 -9.42
C HIS A 105 -2.65 -9.41 -10.88
N THR A 106 -3.13 -8.20 -11.12
CA THR A 106 -3.13 -7.59 -12.46
C THR A 106 -1.75 -7.09 -12.85
N TYR A 107 -1.07 -6.36 -11.96
CA TYR A 107 0.17 -5.65 -12.34
C TYR A 107 1.45 -6.33 -11.90
N ASN A 108 1.44 -7.07 -10.80
CA ASN A 108 2.67 -7.58 -10.17
C ASN A 108 2.87 -9.08 -10.32
N VAL A 109 1.80 -9.88 -10.35
CA VAL A 109 1.87 -11.35 -10.33
C VAL A 109 1.08 -11.98 -11.47
N THR A 110 1.42 -13.21 -11.84
CA THR A 110 0.57 -14.06 -12.68
C THR A 110 -0.38 -14.85 -11.77
N ALA A 111 -1.67 -14.61 -11.89
CA ALA A 111 -2.68 -14.95 -10.89
C ALA A 111 -2.81 -16.43 -10.46
N VAL A 112 -2.40 -17.41 -11.24
CA VAL A 112 -2.73 -18.81 -10.94
C VAL A 112 -1.50 -19.70 -10.71
N GLY A 113 -0.37 -19.38 -11.33
CA GLY A 113 0.85 -20.20 -11.19
C GLY A 113 1.70 -19.81 -9.98
N SER A 114 1.51 -18.63 -9.45
CA SER A 114 2.36 -18.06 -8.40
C SER A 114 2.00 -18.53 -7.00
N VAL A 115 0.72 -18.77 -6.69
CA VAL A 115 0.32 -19.24 -5.34
C VAL A 115 0.98 -20.58 -5.01
N GLN A 116 0.95 -21.54 -5.93
CA GLN A 116 1.64 -22.81 -5.74
C GLN A 116 3.17 -22.67 -5.73
N THR A 117 3.73 -21.81 -6.57
CA THR A 117 5.18 -21.57 -6.64
C THR A 117 5.70 -20.91 -5.37
N TYR A 118 4.93 -20.00 -4.77
CA TYR A 118 5.28 -19.34 -3.51
C TYR A 118 5.17 -20.31 -2.33
N TYR A 119 4.16 -21.16 -2.30
CA TYR A 119 4.01 -22.19 -1.27
C TYR A 119 5.19 -23.18 -1.26
N VAL A 120 5.58 -23.66 -2.44
CA VAL A 120 6.76 -24.55 -2.59
C VAL A 120 8.06 -23.85 -2.19
N LYS A 121 8.22 -22.57 -2.54
CA LYS A 121 9.39 -21.77 -2.11
C LYS A 121 9.43 -21.57 -0.60
N ALA A 122 8.29 -21.30 0.05
CA ALA A 122 8.26 -21.15 1.51
C ALA A 122 8.61 -22.45 2.24
N LEU A 123 8.14 -23.59 1.76
CA LEU A 123 8.54 -24.89 2.31
C LEU A 123 10.03 -25.15 2.17
N SER A 124 10.67 -24.72 1.08
CA SER A 124 12.12 -24.80 0.91
C SER A 124 12.90 -23.84 1.80
N TYR A 125 12.29 -22.74 2.25
CA TYR A 125 12.88 -21.81 3.22
C TYR A 125 12.69 -22.24 4.68
N SER A 126 11.71 -23.06 4.99
CA SER A 126 11.38 -23.50 6.35
C SER A 126 12.49 -24.30 7.03
N GLY A 127 13.47 -24.77 6.28
CA GLY A 127 14.63 -25.51 6.79
C GLY A 127 15.95 -24.72 6.84
N LEU A 128 15.95 -23.45 6.41
CA LEU A 128 17.14 -22.61 6.38
C LEU A 128 17.20 -21.70 7.62
N ASP A 129 18.35 -21.74 8.31
CA ASP A 129 18.66 -20.76 9.36
C ASP A 129 18.98 -19.41 8.70
N PHE A 130 17.97 -18.55 8.54
CA PHE A 130 18.18 -17.22 8.01
C PHE A 130 17.66 -16.14 8.95
N ALA A 131 18.36 -15.03 8.97
CA ALA A 131 18.02 -13.86 9.74
C ALA A 131 17.94 -12.64 8.83
N PHE A 132 17.10 -11.68 9.18
CA PHE A 132 17.07 -10.37 8.55
C PHE A 132 18.32 -9.60 8.89
N ARG A 133 19.27 -9.53 7.94
CA ARG A 133 20.60 -8.94 8.16
C ARG A 133 21.13 -8.19 6.94
N TYR A 134 21.92 -7.18 7.17
CA TYR A 134 22.71 -6.51 6.15
C TYR A 134 24.20 -6.59 6.50
N LYS A 135 25.04 -7.11 5.57
CA LYS A 135 26.49 -7.34 5.80
C LYS A 135 26.80 -8.07 7.12
N GLY A 136 26.00 -9.08 7.47
CA GLY A 136 26.15 -9.87 8.68
C GLY A 136 25.55 -9.25 9.95
N VAL A 137 25.15 -8.00 9.94
CA VAL A 137 24.51 -7.32 11.09
C VAL A 137 23.01 -7.58 11.08
N PRO A 138 22.44 -8.24 12.12
CA PRO A 138 21.00 -8.41 12.25
C PRO A 138 20.28 -7.07 12.31
N VAL A 139 19.04 -7.02 11.80
CA VAL A 139 18.25 -5.77 11.81
C VAL A 139 18.01 -5.26 13.23
N GLN A 140 17.81 -6.16 14.22
CA GLN A 140 17.62 -5.80 15.62
C GLN A 140 18.80 -5.01 16.17
N SER A 141 20.02 -5.55 16.00
CA SER A 141 21.25 -4.87 16.44
C SER A 141 21.50 -3.59 15.65
N PHE A 142 21.09 -3.56 14.37
CA PHE A 142 21.25 -2.36 13.55
C PHE A 142 20.37 -1.20 14.06
N VAL A 143 19.14 -1.48 14.47
CA VAL A 143 18.20 -0.44 14.94
C VAL A 143 18.41 -0.01 16.41
N GLU A 144 19.40 -0.59 17.10
CA GLU A 144 19.89 -0.15 18.42
C GLU A 144 20.90 1.02 18.32
N ARG A 145 21.33 1.37 17.12
CA ARG A 145 22.26 2.48 16.89
C ARG A 145 21.65 3.83 17.35
N PRO A 146 22.49 4.80 17.78
CA PRO A 146 22.04 6.09 18.29
C PRO A 146 21.10 6.86 17.34
N GLU A 147 21.27 6.69 16.02
CA GLU A 147 20.42 7.34 15.00
C GLU A 147 18.95 6.96 15.12
N PHE A 148 18.65 5.77 15.67
CA PHE A 148 17.29 5.26 15.89
C PHE A 148 16.71 5.60 17.28
N ALA A 149 17.46 6.30 18.13
CA ALA A 149 17.02 6.56 19.52
C ALA A 149 15.63 7.25 19.62
N ALA A 150 15.31 8.14 18.68
CA ALA A 150 14.01 8.79 18.63
C ALA A 150 12.84 7.81 18.40
N CYS A 151 13.09 6.67 17.75
CA CYS A 151 12.06 5.67 17.49
C CYS A 151 11.60 4.91 18.74
N ALA A 152 12.34 4.98 19.85
CA ALA A 152 11.92 4.40 21.13
C ALA A 152 10.62 5.02 21.70
N GLN A 153 10.26 6.22 21.23
CA GLN A 153 9.03 6.92 21.63
C GLN A 153 7.81 6.51 20.78
N ALA A 154 8.02 5.74 19.72
CA ALA A 154 6.95 5.31 18.82
C ALA A 154 5.97 4.37 19.53
N LYS A 155 4.67 4.64 19.37
CA LYS A 155 3.60 3.82 19.98
C LYS A 155 3.08 2.81 18.97
N GLY A 156 3.37 1.53 19.23
CA GLY A 156 2.95 0.41 18.41
C GLY A 156 3.86 0.13 17.21
N SER A 157 3.68 -1.05 16.64
CA SER A 157 4.55 -1.60 15.60
C SER A 157 4.59 -0.74 14.34
N ALA A 158 3.46 -0.20 13.91
CA ALA A 158 3.38 0.60 12.70
C ALA A 158 4.20 1.91 12.81
N ALA A 159 4.03 2.66 13.90
CA ALA A 159 4.81 3.88 14.12
C ALA A 159 6.30 3.58 14.32
N LEU A 160 6.64 2.47 15.01
CA LEU A 160 8.01 2.05 15.26
C LEU A 160 8.74 1.72 13.95
N TRP A 161 8.16 0.88 13.10
CA TRP A 161 8.80 0.47 11.85
C TRP A 161 8.81 1.59 10.80
N SER A 162 7.77 2.44 10.76
CA SER A 162 7.78 3.67 9.94
C SER A 162 8.90 4.62 10.36
N CYS A 163 9.09 4.86 11.67
CA CYS A 163 10.20 5.66 12.17
C CYS A 163 11.57 5.08 11.76
N ARG A 164 11.74 3.76 11.87
CA ARG A 164 12.98 3.08 11.47
C ARG A 164 13.26 3.22 9.97
N ASP A 165 12.23 3.13 9.11
CA ASP A 165 12.37 3.36 7.68
C ASP A 165 12.75 4.84 7.38
N ASP A 166 12.15 5.80 8.08
CA ASP A 166 12.50 7.21 7.94
C ASP A 166 13.94 7.50 8.37
N VAL A 167 14.40 6.92 9.48
CA VAL A 167 15.81 7.01 9.93
C VAL A 167 16.76 6.41 8.90
N TRP A 168 16.41 5.24 8.34
CA TRP A 168 17.19 4.66 7.25
C TRP A 168 17.32 5.60 6.06
N ILE A 169 16.23 6.20 5.61
CA ILE A 169 16.22 7.14 4.48
C ILE A 169 17.09 8.37 4.79
N GLN A 170 16.96 8.91 6.01
CA GLN A 170 17.63 10.15 6.39
C GLN A 170 19.11 9.97 6.68
N HIS A 171 19.53 8.86 7.29
CA HIS A 171 20.87 8.70 7.83
C HIS A 171 21.75 7.69 7.06
N PHE A 172 21.16 6.67 6.42
CA PHE A 172 21.93 5.55 5.88
C PHE A 172 21.82 5.39 4.36
N ARG A 173 20.63 5.53 3.80
CA ARG A 173 20.35 5.24 2.39
C ARG A 173 21.27 6.00 1.43
N GLY A 174 22.15 5.25 0.72
CA GLY A 174 23.11 5.81 -0.24
C GLY A 174 24.26 6.59 0.41
N LYS A 175 24.48 6.46 1.71
CA LYS A 175 25.52 7.21 2.46
C LYS A 175 26.60 6.29 3.00
N THR A 176 27.73 6.87 3.37
CA THR A 176 28.78 6.21 4.17
C THR A 176 28.69 6.71 5.60
N VAL A 177 28.48 5.82 6.56
CA VAL A 177 28.36 6.10 7.99
C VAL A 177 29.36 5.20 8.73
N ASP A 178 30.21 5.78 9.58
CA ASP A 178 31.27 5.08 10.33
C ASP A 178 32.15 4.19 9.43
N GLY A 179 32.49 4.68 8.24
CA GLY A 179 33.32 3.96 7.27
C GLY A 179 32.59 2.83 6.50
N VAL A 180 31.30 2.60 6.76
CA VAL A 180 30.48 1.59 6.06
C VAL A 180 29.63 2.27 5.00
N ALA A 181 29.78 1.87 3.73
CA ALA A 181 28.91 2.31 2.64
C ALA A 181 27.59 1.54 2.65
N TYR A 182 26.47 2.27 2.72
CA TYR A 182 25.12 1.74 2.65
C TYR A 182 24.51 1.94 1.26
N PRO A 183 23.68 0.99 0.78
CA PRO A 183 23.11 1.05 -0.56
C PRO A 183 22.02 2.11 -0.69
N ALA A 184 21.74 2.56 -1.91
CA ALA A 184 20.60 3.42 -2.22
C ALA A 184 19.24 2.67 -2.24
N MET A 185 19.19 1.48 -1.63
CA MET A 185 17.99 0.65 -1.49
C MET A 185 17.10 1.14 -0.35
N THR A 186 15.83 0.72 -0.35
CA THR A 186 14.93 0.91 0.80
C THR A 186 15.40 0.06 2.01
N PHE A 187 14.94 0.41 3.20
CA PHE A 187 15.22 -0.37 4.42
C PHE A 187 14.78 -1.83 4.28
N GLN A 188 13.58 -2.02 3.72
CA GLN A 188 13.06 -3.34 3.37
C GLN A 188 14.01 -4.11 2.45
N GLN A 189 14.48 -3.49 1.38
CA GLN A 189 15.39 -4.14 0.42
C GLN A 189 16.76 -4.46 1.03
N ALA A 190 17.24 -3.65 1.95
CA ALA A 190 18.53 -3.86 2.58
C ALA A 190 18.53 -5.01 3.59
N PHE A 191 17.49 -5.13 4.42
CA PHE A 191 17.46 -6.07 5.55
C PHE A 191 16.50 -7.26 5.36
N PHE A 192 15.34 -7.05 4.77
CA PHE A 192 14.23 -8.02 4.79
C PHE A 192 14.13 -8.87 3.52
N GLN A 193 15.19 -8.91 2.73
CA GLN A 193 15.25 -9.68 1.47
C GLN A 193 16.49 -10.54 1.42
N PRO A 194 16.54 -11.61 2.22
CA PRO A 194 17.74 -12.42 2.35
C PRO A 194 18.16 -13.12 1.05
N PHE A 195 17.27 -13.27 0.07
CA PHE A 195 17.54 -14.05 -1.15
C PHE A 195 17.39 -13.25 -2.46
N PHE A 196 16.43 -12.33 -2.56
CA PHE A 196 16.18 -11.56 -3.80
C PHE A 196 15.58 -10.21 -3.47
N ALA A 197 16.11 -9.13 -4.05
CA ALA A 197 15.58 -7.80 -3.92
C ALA A 197 14.13 -7.69 -4.44
N GLY A 198 13.23 -7.09 -3.65
CA GLY A 198 11.85 -6.79 -4.04
C GLY A 198 10.85 -7.93 -3.87
N GLN A 199 11.13 -8.95 -3.03
CA GLN A 199 10.18 -10.05 -2.83
C GLN A 199 9.07 -9.70 -1.86
N THR A 200 7.87 -9.99 -2.32
CA THR A 200 6.61 -10.01 -1.58
C THR A 200 6.02 -11.41 -1.65
N PHE A 201 5.18 -11.80 -0.70
CA PHE A 201 4.79 -13.18 -0.49
C PHE A 201 3.29 -13.36 -0.31
N GLY A 202 2.82 -14.57 -0.61
CA GLY A 202 1.46 -15.00 -0.41
C GLY A 202 0.45 -14.34 -1.33
N LEU A 203 -0.82 -14.52 -1.01
CA LEU A 203 -1.95 -14.02 -1.79
C LEU A 203 -1.95 -12.48 -1.86
N GLY A 204 -1.61 -11.83 -0.76
CA GLY A 204 -1.53 -10.37 -0.65
C GLY A 204 -0.24 -9.76 -1.16
N GLN A 205 0.76 -10.56 -1.57
CA GLN A 205 2.08 -10.04 -1.95
C GLN A 205 2.68 -9.14 -0.86
N ILE A 206 2.70 -9.61 0.39
CA ILE A 206 3.08 -8.85 1.56
C ILE A 206 4.57 -9.01 1.84
N SER A 207 5.25 -7.92 2.11
CA SER A 207 6.65 -7.95 2.52
C SER A 207 6.82 -8.24 4.01
N PRO A 208 7.94 -8.82 4.45
CA PRO A 208 8.19 -9.02 5.87
C PRO A 208 8.14 -7.74 6.71
N LEU A 209 8.66 -6.63 6.20
CA LEU A 209 8.61 -5.35 6.90
C LEU A 209 7.16 -4.87 7.07
N THR A 210 6.36 -4.95 6.01
CA THR A 210 4.94 -4.56 6.07
C THR A 210 4.15 -5.42 7.05
N ALA A 211 4.43 -6.73 7.11
CA ALA A 211 3.81 -7.61 8.11
C ALA A 211 4.19 -7.22 9.55
N LEU A 212 5.45 -6.83 9.78
CA LEU A 212 5.91 -6.31 11.07
C LEU A 212 5.25 -4.97 11.44
N GLU A 213 5.03 -4.08 10.46
CA GLU A 213 4.33 -2.80 10.69
C GLU A 213 2.93 -3.01 11.26
N VAL A 214 2.17 -3.95 10.74
CA VAL A 214 0.76 -4.15 11.14
C VAL A 214 0.55 -5.23 12.22
N THR A 215 1.61 -5.82 12.75
CA THR A 215 1.51 -6.98 13.66
C THR A 215 0.71 -6.69 14.94
N ASP A 216 0.81 -5.49 15.50
CA ASP A 216 0.03 -5.10 16.69
C ASP A 216 -1.47 -5.01 16.38
N LEU A 217 -1.83 -4.49 15.20
CA LEU A 217 -3.22 -4.41 14.76
C LEU A 217 -3.79 -5.81 14.50
N VAL A 218 -3.00 -6.68 13.85
CA VAL A 218 -3.38 -8.09 13.61
C VAL A 218 -3.57 -8.84 14.93
N ASN A 219 -2.66 -8.66 15.89
CA ASN A 219 -2.80 -9.26 17.23
C ASN A 219 -4.06 -8.77 17.95
N LYS A 220 -4.31 -7.45 17.92
CA LYS A 220 -5.48 -6.84 18.58
C LYS A 220 -6.82 -7.31 18.02
N VAL A 221 -6.94 -7.41 16.67
CA VAL A 221 -8.21 -7.67 16.00
C VAL A 221 -8.44 -9.17 15.78
N SER A 222 -7.41 -9.89 15.37
CA SER A 222 -7.51 -11.30 14.95
C SER A 222 -6.90 -12.28 15.97
N GLY A 223 -6.24 -11.79 17.02
CA GLY A 223 -5.66 -12.64 18.07
C GLY A 223 -4.41 -13.41 17.66
N TYR A 224 -3.80 -13.12 16.47
CA TYR A 224 -2.57 -13.79 16.04
C TYR A 224 -1.39 -13.30 16.86
N ASP A 225 -0.37 -14.16 17.03
CA ASP A 225 0.84 -13.80 17.72
C ASP A 225 1.54 -12.62 17.03
N ARG A 226 2.15 -11.73 17.85
CA ARG A 226 2.94 -10.64 17.29
C ARG A 226 4.16 -11.17 16.59
N LEU A 227 4.37 -10.72 15.37
CA LEU A 227 5.56 -11.03 14.60
C LEU A 227 6.74 -10.20 15.10
N THR A 228 7.92 -10.84 15.13
CA THR A 228 9.19 -10.18 15.44
C THR A 228 10.23 -10.53 14.39
N PRO A 229 11.20 -9.65 14.12
CA PRO A 229 12.23 -9.94 13.12
C PRO A 229 13.22 -11.04 13.55
N ASP A 230 13.19 -11.45 14.83
CA ASP A 230 13.98 -12.58 15.35
C ASP A 230 13.44 -13.94 14.89
N HIS A 231 12.18 -13.97 14.46
CA HIS A 231 11.50 -15.17 14.01
C HIS A 231 11.01 -15.06 12.56
N PRO A 232 11.92 -14.95 11.57
CA PRO A 232 11.54 -14.77 10.16
C PRO A 232 10.60 -15.86 9.65
N GLN A 233 10.74 -17.10 10.11
CA GLN A 233 9.89 -18.23 9.70
C GLN A 233 8.41 -18.00 10.05
N ALA A 234 8.14 -17.36 11.21
CA ALA A 234 6.77 -17.03 11.61
C ALA A 234 6.17 -16.00 10.65
N ILE A 235 6.95 -15.00 10.23
CA ILE A 235 6.52 -13.97 9.28
C ILE A 235 6.16 -14.62 7.95
N TYR A 236 7.05 -15.46 7.40
CA TYR A 236 6.78 -16.12 6.12
C TYR A 236 5.59 -17.08 6.19
N ARG A 237 5.48 -17.85 7.27
CA ARG A 237 4.33 -18.74 7.49
C ARG A 237 3.02 -17.94 7.43
N ASP A 238 2.95 -16.80 8.11
CA ASP A 238 1.73 -16.02 8.21
C ASP A 238 1.36 -15.31 6.91
N VAL A 239 2.32 -14.68 6.24
CA VAL A 239 2.04 -13.98 4.97
C VAL A 239 1.78 -14.94 3.80
N MET A 240 2.24 -16.20 3.88
CA MET A 240 2.04 -17.22 2.85
C MET A 240 0.77 -18.02 3.03
N ASP A 241 0.23 -18.12 4.22
CA ASP A 241 -1.06 -18.74 4.48
C ASP A 241 -2.17 -17.89 3.85
N PRO A 242 -3.01 -18.44 2.95
CA PRO A 242 -4.03 -17.67 2.24
C PRO A 242 -5.02 -16.95 3.15
N ASP A 243 -5.47 -17.62 4.22
CA ASP A 243 -6.49 -17.08 5.14
C ASP A 243 -5.86 -15.97 5.99
N ARG A 244 -4.65 -16.19 6.52
CA ARG A 244 -3.90 -15.18 7.26
C ARG A 244 -3.51 -14.00 6.38
N SER A 245 -3.14 -14.24 5.12
CA SER A 245 -2.79 -13.19 4.16
C SER A 245 -3.95 -12.18 3.98
N ILE A 246 -5.21 -12.63 3.96
CA ILE A 246 -6.39 -11.74 3.91
C ILE A 246 -6.46 -10.85 5.16
N VAL A 247 -6.16 -11.40 6.33
CA VAL A 247 -6.10 -10.63 7.60
C VAL A 247 -5.04 -9.53 7.53
N TYR A 248 -3.84 -9.85 7.03
CA TYR A 248 -2.78 -8.86 6.86
C TYR A 248 -3.13 -7.79 5.81
N ILE A 249 -3.81 -8.15 4.71
CA ILE A 249 -4.30 -7.16 3.73
C ILE A 249 -5.25 -6.17 4.41
N ALA A 250 -6.22 -6.67 5.18
CA ALA A 250 -7.17 -5.83 5.90
C ALA A 250 -6.47 -4.90 6.90
N ALA A 251 -5.48 -5.42 7.63
CA ALA A 251 -4.70 -4.65 8.58
C ALA A 251 -3.90 -3.52 7.89
N ILE A 252 -3.28 -3.80 6.74
CA ILE A 252 -2.53 -2.80 5.95
C ILE A 252 -3.47 -1.70 5.44
N VAL A 253 -4.63 -2.08 4.93
CA VAL A 253 -5.65 -1.12 4.48
C VAL A 253 -6.16 -0.27 5.65
N ARG A 254 -6.51 -0.90 6.77
CA ARG A 254 -6.98 -0.19 7.96
C ARG A 254 -5.92 0.77 8.49
N ASP A 255 -4.67 0.34 8.58
CA ASP A 255 -3.55 1.17 8.99
C ASP A 255 -3.36 2.40 8.07
N ALA A 256 -3.53 2.22 6.76
CA ALA A 256 -3.47 3.32 5.80
C ALA A 256 -4.63 4.33 6.00
N ILE A 257 -5.85 3.85 6.23
CA ILE A 257 -7.02 4.69 6.54
C ILE A 257 -6.78 5.48 7.83
N ASP A 258 -6.31 4.82 8.89
CA ASP A 258 -6.05 5.47 10.18
C ASP A 258 -4.92 6.51 10.08
N ALA A 259 -3.84 6.19 9.39
CA ALA A 259 -2.73 7.11 9.17
C ALA A 259 -3.16 8.41 8.45
N TYR A 260 -4.03 8.30 7.45
CA TYR A 260 -4.56 9.47 6.76
C TYR A 260 -5.57 10.24 7.62
N LYS A 261 -6.42 9.51 8.37
CA LYS A 261 -7.40 10.11 9.28
C LYS A 261 -6.72 10.93 10.39
N GLU A 262 -5.61 10.42 10.96
CA GLU A 262 -4.78 11.14 11.93
C GLU A 262 -4.23 12.47 11.37
N GLN A 263 -4.04 12.57 10.07
CA GLN A 263 -3.58 13.77 9.38
C GLN A 263 -4.74 14.64 8.83
N GLY A 264 -5.99 14.28 9.11
CA GLY A 264 -7.17 15.06 8.75
C GLY A 264 -7.75 14.71 7.37
N PHE A 265 -7.43 13.53 6.82
CA PHE A 265 -7.99 13.05 5.55
C PHE A 265 -8.74 11.73 5.77
N ASP A 266 -10.01 11.70 5.39
CA ASP A 266 -10.78 10.45 5.37
C ASP A 266 -10.77 9.83 3.97
N ILE A 267 -10.03 8.73 3.82
CA ILE A 267 -9.89 7.97 2.58
C ILE A 267 -10.73 6.69 2.57
N SER A 268 -11.52 6.44 3.62
CA SER A 268 -12.29 5.19 3.79
C SER A 268 -13.33 4.96 2.70
N GLY A 269 -13.78 6.03 2.03
CA GLY A 269 -14.73 5.97 0.90
C GLY A 269 -14.07 5.75 -0.46
N ASN A 270 -12.71 5.68 -0.56
CA ASN A 270 -12.03 5.58 -1.84
C ASN A 270 -11.11 4.36 -1.94
N PRO A 271 -11.59 3.21 -2.46
CA PRO A 271 -10.82 1.99 -2.61
C PRO A 271 -9.58 2.13 -3.51
N GLY A 272 -9.62 3.01 -4.51
CA GLY A 272 -8.47 3.27 -5.37
C GLY A 272 -7.32 3.95 -4.63
N VAL A 273 -7.61 4.88 -3.70
CA VAL A 273 -6.57 5.50 -2.87
C VAL A 273 -5.95 4.48 -1.92
N THR A 274 -6.76 3.65 -1.25
CA THR A 274 -6.22 2.62 -0.36
C THR A 274 -5.42 1.56 -1.11
N ALA A 275 -5.88 1.15 -2.31
CA ALA A 275 -5.14 0.25 -3.19
C ALA A 275 -3.82 0.88 -3.68
N THR A 276 -3.80 2.18 -3.97
CA THR A 276 -2.57 2.91 -4.27
C THR A 276 -1.59 2.84 -3.11
N LEU A 277 -2.05 3.10 -1.87
CA LEU A 277 -1.22 3.05 -0.66
C LEU A 277 -0.73 1.62 -0.37
N TYR A 278 -1.55 0.62 -0.64
CA TYR A 278 -1.15 -0.78 -0.58
C TYR A 278 0.05 -1.08 -1.50
N ASN A 279 0.00 -0.58 -2.73
CA ASN A 279 1.07 -0.77 -3.71
C ASN A 279 2.36 0.01 -3.39
N VAL A 280 2.24 1.29 -2.97
CA VAL A 280 3.43 2.15 -2.77
C VAL A 280 3.94 2.18 -1.34
N GLY A 281 3.16 1.71 -0.38
CA GLY A 281 3.52 1.70 1.05
C GLY A 281 3.65 3.08 1.70
N GLN A 282 4.12 3.07 2.96
CA GLN A 282 4.49 4.26 3.76
C GLN A 282 3.33 5.25 3.97
N PRO A 283 2.13 4.79 4.39
CA PRO A 283 0.94 5.64 4.49
C PRO A 283 1.14 6.80 5.46
N ARG A 284 1.83 6.61 6.60
CA ARG A 284 2.08 7.66 7.60
C ARG A 284 2.92 8.80 7.05
N ARG A 285 4.03 8.49 6.40
CA ARG A 285 4.88 9.52 5.80
C ARG A 285 4.14 10.29 4.70
N ARG A 286 3.43 9.60 3.82
CA ARG A 286 2.66 10.23 2.73
C ARG A 286 1.54 11.11 3.25
N ALA A 287 0.84 10.69 4.30
CA ALA A 287 -0.20 11.49 4.93
C ALA A 287 0.39 12.74 5.60
N ALA A 288 1.52 12.62 6.30
CA ALA A 288 2.22 13.74 6.92
C ALA A 288 2.76 14.74 5.87
N GLU A 289 3.34 14.27 4.77
CA GLU A 289 3.80 15.09 3.65
C GLU A 289 2.64 15.88 3.02
N LEU A 290 1.48 15.21 2.82
CA LEU A 290 0.28 15.86 2.32
C LEU A 290 -0.22 16.94 3.30
N ARG A 291 -0.26 16.64 4.60
CA ARG A 291 -0.64 17.61 5.64
C ARG A 291 0.29 18.82 5.66
N ALA A 292 1.60 18.59 5.58
CA ALA A 292 2.59 19.66 5.54
C ALA A 292 2.45 20.54 4.28
N ALA A 293 2.15 19.93 3.12
CA ALA A 293 1.89 20.67 1.89
C ALA A 293 0.66 21.59 2.00
N VAL A 294 -0.41 21.12 2.64
CA VAL A 294 -1.61 21.91 2.91
C VAL A 294 -1.30 23.06 3.88
N ALA A 295 -0.63 22.76 5.00
CA ALA A 295 -0.28 23.75 6.02
C ALA A 295 0.64 24.86 5.50
N SER A 296 1.47 24.58 4.47
CA SER A 296 2.32 25.58 3.82
C SER A 296 1.61 26.50 2.82
N GLY A 297 0.26 26.43 2.73
CA GLY A 297 -0.54 27.23 1.80
C GLY A 297 -0.40 26.78 0.34
N LYS A 298 0.26 25.67 0.06
CA LYS A 298 0.18 25.00 -1.22
C LYS A 298 -1.25 24.50 -1.39
N GLN A 299 -1.81 24.64 -2.58
CA GLN A 299 -3.17 24.19 -2.87
C GLN A 299 -3.36 22.76 -2.33
N ALA A 300 -4.39 22.56 -1.51
CA ALA A 300 -4.68 21.26 -0.92
C ALA A 300 -4.95 20.26 -2.05
N LYS A 301 -4.03 19.33 -2.23
CA LYS A 301 -4.23 18.21 -3.14
C LYS A 301 -4.70 17.04 -2.32
N LEU A 302 -5.85 16.49 -2.68
CA LEU A 302 -6.28 15.19 -2.19
C LEU A 302 -5.31 14.11 -2.70
N PRO A 303 -5.16 12.98 -2.00
CA PRO A 303 -4.37 11.87 -2.50
C PRO A 303 -4.89 11.41 -3.85
N VAL A 304 -3.97 11.11 -4.77
CA VAL A 304 -4.28 10.74 -6.16
C VAL A 304 -3.91 9.27 -6.37
N GLU A 305 -4.73 8.59 -7.13
CA GLU A 305 -4.54 7.20 -7.51
C GLU A 305 -3.35 7.06 -8.46
N ASN A 306 -2.51 6.03 -8.24
CA ASN A 306 -1.58 5.55 -9.26
C ASN A 306 -2.32 4.60 -10.25
N TYR A 307 -1.59 4.02 -11.21
CA TYR A 307 -2.13 3.08 -12.19
C TYR A 307 -2.91 1.90 -11.57
N TYR A 308 -2.51 1.47 -10.41
CA TYR A 308 -3.06 0.36 -9.65
C TYR A 308 -4.41 0.75 -9.02
N GLY A 309 -4.43 1.84 -8.25
CA GLY A 309 -5.66 2.34 -7.65
C GLY A 309 -6.65 2.90 -8.66
N TRP A 310 -6.15 3.44 -9.78
CA TRP A 310 -7.00 3.89 -10.86
C TRP A 310 -7.86 2.75 -11.43
N LEU A 311 -7.26 1.57 -11.68
CA LEU A 311 -8.00 0.39 -12.13
C LEU A 311 -9.08 -0.02 -11.11
N VAL A 312 -8.77 0.03 -9.81
CA VAL A 312 -9.72 -0.36 -8.76
C VAL A 312 -10.95 0.55 -8.77
N ASN A 313 -10.76 1.86 -8.91
CA ASN A 313 -11.88 2.79 -9.01
C ASN A 313 -12.63 2.67 -10.34
N ASP A 314 -11.93 2.42 -11.46
CA ASP A 314 -12.54 2.21 -12.78
C ASP A 314 -13.45 0.96 -12.79
N LYS A 315 -13.09 -0.08 -12.06
CA LYS A 315 -13.81 -1.35 -11.97
C LYS A 315 -14.69 -1.47 -10.71
N LEU A 316 -14.90 -0.38 -9.97
CA LEU A 316 -15.52 -0.41 -8.65
C LEU A 316 -16.86 -1.12 -8.60
N ASP A 317 -17.73 -0.86 -9.57
CA ASP A 317 -19.08 -1.48 -9.62
C ASP A 317 -18.98 -3.00 -9.87
N GLU A 318 -18.09 -3.45 -10.75
CA GLU A 318 -17.83 -4.86 -10.96
C GLU A 318 -17.28 -5.53 -9.70
N LEU A 319 -16.34 -4.88 -8.99
CA LEU A 319 -15.75 -5.42 -7.75
C LEU A 319 -16.79 -5.50 -6.63
N ARG A 320 -17.68 -4.53 -6.52
CA ARG A 320 -18.81 -4.58 -5.58
C ARG A 320 -19.82 -5.66 -5.93
N ALA A 321 -20.10 -5.89 -7.21
CA ALA A 321 -20.97 -6.97 -7.64
C ALA A 321 -20.44 -8.36 -7.27
N LEU A 322 -19.11 -8.58 -7.27
CA LEU A 322 -18.47 -9.82 -6.78
C LEU A 322 -18.78 -10.09 -5.29
N LEU A 323 -18.91 -9.02 -4.53
CA LEU A 323 -19.20 -9.06 -3.10
C LEU A 323 -20.72 -9.17 -2.81
N GLY A 324 -21.57 -9.24 -3.84
CA GLY A 324 -23.04 -9.33 -3.68
C GLY A 324 -23.65 -8.02 -3.22
N GLY A 325 -22.96 -6.89 -3.43
CA GLY A 325 -23.49 -5.54 -3.29
C GLY A 325 -24.05 -5.07 -4.61
N GLY A 326 -25.27 -5.45 -4.92
CA GLY A 326 -26.03 -4.95 -6.06
C GLY A 326 -27.28 -4.24 -5.57
N SER A 327 -27.33 -2.96 -5.86
CA SER A 327 -28.37 -1.92 -5.79
C SER A 327 -28.55 -1.20 -4.48
#